data_91691a999b83a9333176b1f8495882ac
#
_entry.id   91691a999b83a9333176b1f8495882ac
#
_cell.length_a   1.000
_cell.length_b   1.000
_cell.length_c   1.000
_cell.angle_alpha   90.00
_cell.angle_beta   90.00
_cell.angle_gamma   90.00
#
_symmetry.space_group_name_H-M   'P 1'
#
loop_
_entity.id
_entity.type
_entity.pdbx_description
1 polymer ?
#
loop_
_entity_poly.entity_id
_entity_poly.type
_entity_poly.pdbx_seq_one_letter_code
_entity_poly.pdbx_strand_id
1 'polypeptide(L)'
;MSLDEKAWQAVRSRIALAARLAGRDPATVTLLAVSKGQPAAAVRAAYALGQRAFGENYVQESLAKTGLLSALPGIEWHLIGPLQSNKARLAAATFAWVQSIDRLKIAQRLAAEREAQVVPLNVCVQVNISGEMSKNGVDPDAALALATAIALLPRLVLRGFMGIAEATPDRARQRAQFHVLRELFDAARARGLALDTLSMGMSADLEAAIAEGATQVRLGTALFGNRVPATREDAAA
;
A
#
# COMPACT_ATOMS: atom_id res chain seq x y z
N MET A 1 -3.75 -7.11 -24.11
CA MET A 1 -2.82 -5.96 -24.09
C MET A 1 -1.53 -6.44 -23.40
N SER A 2 -0.40 -6.42 -24.09
CA SER A 2 0.88 -6.80 -23.47
C SER A 2 1.34 -5.66 -22.54
N LEU A 3 1.78 -5.99 -21.33
CA LEU A 3 2.45 -5.05 -20.44
C LEU A 3 3.70 -4.51 -21.15
N ASP A 4 3.96 -3.20 -21.04
CA ASP A 4 5.20 -2.63 -21.59
C ASP A 4 6.36 -2.94 -20.64
N GLU A 5 7.15 -3.95 -21.00
CA GLU A 5 8.33 -4.36 -20.23
C GLU A 5 9.35 -3.22 -20.07
N LYS A 6 9.46 -2.32 -21.08
CA LYS A 6 10.36 -1.16 -21.01
C LYS A 6 9.91 -0.19 -19.93
N ALA A 7 8.59 0.10 -19.84
CA ALA A 7 8.02 0.93 -18.78
C ALA A 7 8.27 0.29 -17.39
N TRP A 8 8.15 -1.02 -17.30
CA TRP A 8 8.43 -1.77 -16.08
C TRP A 8 9.87 -1.62 -15.61
N GLN A 9 10.82 -1.84 -16.52
CA GLN A 9 12.27 -1.69 -16.23
C GLN A 9 12.62 -0.22 -15.91
N ALA A 10 12.03 0.74 -16.60
CA ALA A 10 12.25 2.16 -16.34
C ALA A 10 11.81 2.54 -14.91
N VAL A 11 10.67 2.03 -14.44
CA VAL A 11 10.19 2.26 -13.06
C VAL A 11 11.16 1.65 -12.05
N ARG A 12 11.61 0.41 -12.24
CA ARG A 12 12.57 -0.23 -11.34
C ARG A 12 13.90 0.53 -11.28
N SER A 13 14.39 0.96 -12.43
CA SER A 13 15.62 1.75 -12.53
C SER A 13 15.48 3.11 -11.83
N ARG A 14 14.32 3.75 -11.96
CA ARG A 14 14.01 5.01 -11.29
C ARG A 14 14.00 4.88 -9.76
N ILE A 15 13.36 3.82 -9.23
CA ILE A 15 13.37 3.51 -7.80
C ILE A 15 14.79 3.27 -7.31
N ALA A 16 15.56 2.45 -8.03
CA ALA A 16 16.93 2.13 -7.65
C ALA A 16 17.84 3.38 -7.66
N LEU A 17 17.69 4.25 -8.67
CA LEU A 17 18.43 5.51 -8.73
C LEU A 17 18.07 6.43 -7.57
N ALA A 18 16.77 6.59 -7.27
CA ALA A 18 16.32 7.43 -6.17
C ALA A 18 16.85 6.92 -4.81
N ALA A 19 16.87 5.59 -4.59
CA ALA A 19 17.43 5.00 -3.39
C ALA A 19 18.94 5.30 -3.26
N ARG A 20 19.72 5.10 -4.32
CA ARG A 20 21.17 5.41 -4.32
C ARG A 20 21.44 6.89 -4.06
N LEU A 21 20.69 7.79 -4.69
CA LEU A 21 20.80 9.24 -4.46
C LEU A 21 20.47 9.64 -3.00
N ALA A 22 19.62 8.86 -2.34
CA ALA A 22 19.31 9.01 -0.93
C ALA A 22 20.31 8.28 0.01
N GLY A 23 21.41 7.73 -0.52
CA GLY A 23 22.40 6.98 0.26
C GLY A 23 21.89 5.64 0.79
N ARG A 24 20.85 5.06 0.13
CA ARG A 24 20.18 3.82 0.58
C ARG A 24 20.42 2.68 -0.40
N ASP A 25 20.45 1.46 0.11
CA ASP A 25 20.40 0.26 -0.73
C ASP A 25 19.04 0.18 -1.44
N PRO A 26 19.01 0.06 -2.79
CA PRO A 26 17.78 -0.14 -3.55
C PRO A 26 16.92 -1.31 -3.08
N ALA A 27 17.52 -2.37 -2.54
CA ALA A 27 16.80 -3.53 -2.00
C ALA A 27 15.91 -3.18 -0.79
N THR A 28 16.13 -2.03 -0.14
CA THR A 28 15.31 -1.55 0.99
C THR A 28 14.00 -0.87 0.55
N VAL A 29 13.77 -0.72 -0.76
CA VAL A 29 12.58 -0.08 -1.30
C VAL A 29 11.82 -1.06 -2.19
N THR A 30 10.64 -1.47 -1.75
CA THR A 30 9.76 -2.37 -2.49
C THR A 30 8.79 -1.61 -3.40
N LEU A 31 8.47 -2.19 -4.55
CA LEU A 31 7.45 -1.70 -5.47
C LEU A 31 6.12 -2.41 -5.18
N LEU A 32 5.10 -1.66 -4.82
CA LEU A 32 3.71 -2.11 -4.84
C LEU A 32 3.07 -1.71 -6.18
N ALA A 33 2.75 -2.70 -7.01
CA ALA A 33 2.10 -2.46 -8.29
C ALA A 33 0.59 -2.24 -8.08
N VAL A 34 0.13 -1.00 -8.28
CA VAL A 34 -1.28 -0.62 -8.07
C VAL A 34 -2.10 -1.04 -9.27
N SER A 35 -2.83 -2.17 -9.14
CA SER A 35 -3.58 -2.82 -10.22
C SER A 35 -5.09 -2.52 -10.21
N LYS A 36 -5.54 -1.54 -9.40
CA LYS A 36 -6.95 -1.10 -9.39
C LYS A 36 -7.41 -0.67 -10.79
N GLY A 37 -8.58 -1.16 -11.23
CA GLY A 37 -9.12 -0.89 -12.56
C GLY A 37 -8.31 -1.51 -13.70
N GLN A 38 -7.43 -2.48 -13.42
CA GLN A 38 -6.70 -3.25 -14.42
C GLN A 38 -7.22 -4.70 -14.46
N PRO A 39 -7.29 -5.32 -15.66
CA PRO A 39 -7.76 -6.69 -15.79
C PRO A 39 -6.76 -7.70 -15.18
N ALA A 40 -7.23 -8.90 -14.83
CA ALA A 40 -6.39 -9.99 -14.31
C ALA A 40 -5.23 -10.34 -15.26
N ALA A 41 -5.43 -10.20 -16.58
CA ALA A 41 -4.38 -10.41 -17.57
C ALA A 41 -3.17 -9.47 -17.39
N ALA A 42 -3.39 -8.20 -17.01
CA ALA A 42 -2.32 -7.25 -16.74
C ALA A 42 -1.53 -7.64 -15.47
N VAL A 43 -2.24 -8.10 -14.43
CA VAL A 43 -1.59 -8.63 -13.20
C VAL A 43 -0.76 -9.87 -13.52
N ARG A 44 -1.27 -10.80 -14.34
CA ARG A 44 -0.56 -11.99 -14.79
C ARG A 44 0.72 -11.65 -15.55
N ALA A 45 0.66 -10.65 -16.43
CA ALA A 45 1.83 -10.16 -17.17
C ALA A 45 2.88 -9.55 -16.22
N ALA A 46 2.47 -8.74 -15.24
CA ALA A 46 3.36 -8.20 -14.23
C ALA A 46 3.97 -9.31 -13.32
N TYR A 47 3.18 -10.32 -12.98
CA TYR A 47 3.65 -11.49 -12.24
C TYR A 47 4.76 -12.25 -13.01
N ALA A 48 4.62 -12.39 -14.33
CA ALA A 48 5.65 -13.02 -15.18
C ALA A 48 6.98 -12.22 -15.18
N LEU A 49 6.92 -10.89 -14.97
CA LEU A 49 8.09 -10.03 -14.78
C LEU A 49 8.64 -10.04 -13.33
N GLY A 50 8.16 -10.96 -12.50
CA GLY A 50 8.63 -11.14 -11.13
C GLY A 50 7.90 -10.31 -10.06
N GLN A 51 6.84 -9.56 -10.42
CA GLN A 51 6.06 -8.83 -9.41
C GLN A 51 5.24 -9.78 -8.55
N ARG A 52 5.19 -9.49 -7.25
CA ARG A 52 4.41 -10.28 -6.29
C ARG A 52 3.44 -9.43 -5.47
N ALA A 53 3.78 -8.20 -5.13
CA ALA A 53 2.96 -7.29 -4.33
C ALA A 53 2.05 -6.43 -5.22
N PHE A 54 0.74 -6.56 -5.07
CA PHE A 54 -0.27 -5.84 -5.85
C PHE A 54 -1.22 -5.06 -4.97
N GLY A 55 -1.49 -3.79 -5.33
CA GLY A 55 -2.34 -2.88 -4.58
C GLY A 55 -3.71 -2.69 -5.20
N GLU A 56 -4.76 -2.86 -4.40
CA GLU A 56 -6.16 -2.70 -4.79
C GLU A 56 -6.87 -1.68 -3.90
N ASN A 57 -7.86 -0.99 -4.46
CA ASN A 57 -8.62 0.00 -3.71
C ASN A 57 -9.98 -0.52 -3.20
N TYR A 58 -10.58 -1.49 -3.88
CA TYR A 58 -11.94 -1.93 -3.64
C TYR A 58 -11.98 -3.43 -3.38
N VAL A 59 -12.58 -3.82 -2.25
CA VAL A 59 -12.63 -5.22 -1.82
C VAL A 59 -13.37 -6.09 -2.85
N GLN A 60 -14.49 -5.63 -3.40
CA GLN A 60 -15.27 -6.41 -4.38
C GLN A 60 -14.52 -6.64 -5.69
N GLU A 61 -13.90 -5.60 -6.25
CA GLU A 61 -13.08 -5.73 -7.47
C GLU A 61 -11.94 -6.73 -7.26
N SER A 62 -11.34 -6.68 -6.07
CA SER A 62 -10.23 -7.58 -5.71
C SER A 62 -10.65 -9.04 -5.65
N LEU A 63 -11.84 -9.35 -5.14
CA LEU A 63 -12.34 -10.72 -5.02
C LEU A 63 -12.38 -11.45 -6.37
N ALA A 64 -12.96 -10.83 -7.39
CA ALA A 64 -12.99 -11.42 -8.73
C ALA A 64 -11.57 -11.65 -9.27
N LYS A 65 -10.70 -10.66 -9.11
CA LYS A 65 -9.31 -10.71 -9.59
C LYS A 65 -8.47 -11.77 -8.86
N THR A 66 -8.57 -11.85 -7.52
CA THR A 66 -7.84 -12.84 -6.72
C THR A 66 -8.28 -14.27 -7.05
N GLY A 67 -9.59 -14.49 -7.30
CA GLY A 67 -10.10 -15.79 -7.75
C GLY A 67 -9.50 -16.23 -9.07
N LEU A 68 -9.47 -15.35 -10.07
CA LEU A 68 -8.88 -15.63 -11.40
C LEU A 68 -7.36 -15.88 -11.37
N LEU A 69 -6.68 -15.45 -10.32
CA LEU A 69 -5.23 -15.52 -10.18
C LEU A 69 -4.78 -16.47 -9.05
N SER A 70 -5.70 -17.21 -8.45
CA SER A 70 -5.44 -18.11 -7.32
C SER A 70 -4.40 -19.19 -7.61
N ALA A 71 -4.23 -19.58 -8.88
CA ALA A 71 -3.20 -20.54 -9.32
C ALA A 71 -1.78 -19.96 -9.37
N LEU A 72 -1.59 -18.64 -9.16
CA LEU A 72 -0.28 -18.00 -9.17
C LEU A 72 0.27 -17.89 -7.73
N PRO A 73 1.25 -18.71 -7.33
CA PRO A 73 1.75 -18.72 -5.97
C PRO A 73 2.51 -17.44 -5.60
N GLY A 74 2.45 -17.06 -4.33
CA GLY A 74 3.24 -15.96 -3.78
C GLY A 74 2.77 -14.58 -4.15
N ILE A 75 1.56 -14.41 -4.72
CA ILE A 75 0.98 -13.07 -4.86
C ILE A 75 0.57 -12.55 -3.48
N GLU A 76 1.04 -11.35 -3.14
CA GLU A 76 0.61 -10.60 -1.97
C GLU A 76 -0.37 -9.50 -2.39
N TRP A 77 -1.62 -9.63 -1.93
CA TRP A 77 -2.65 -8.63 -2.17
C TRP A 77 -2.69 -7.61 -1.04
N HIS A 78 -2.56 -6.33 -1.40
CA HIS A 78 -2.61 -5.20 -0.47
C HIS A 78 -3.87 -4.36 -0.70
N LEU A 79 -4.69 -4.20 0.32
CA LEU A 79 -5.75 -3.19 0.30
C LEU A 79 -5.14 -1.84 0.68
N ILE A 80 -5.21 -0.88 -0.26
CA ILE A 80 -4.69 0.49 -0.08
C ILE A 80 -5.78 1.56 -0.18
N GLY A 81 -7.03 1.17 -0.47
CA GLY A 81 -8.20 2.05 -0.47
C GLY A 81 -8.96 2.00 0.85
N PRO A 82 -9.91 2.93 1.08
CA PRO A 82 -10.65 3.02 2.33
C PRO A 82 -11.48 1.75 2.60
N LEU A 83 -11.47 1.29 3.85
CA LEU A 83 -12.18 0.09 4.26
C LEU A 83 -13.42 0.43 5.08
N GLN A 84 -14.59 0.06 4.57
CA GLN A 84 -15.84 0.11 5.32
C GLN A 84 -15.95 -1.08 6.27
N SER A 85 -16.52 -0.85 7.47
CA SER A 85 -16.61 -1.89 8.53
C SER A 85 -17.36 -3.16 8.09
N ASN A 86 -18.38 -3.04 7.22
CA ASN A 86 -19.15 -4.16 6.69
C ASN A 86 -18.38 -5.02 5.68
N LYS A 87 -17.23 -4.55 5.19
CA LYS A 87 -16.34 -5.27 4.27
C LYS A 87 -15.13 -5.89 4.99
N ALA A 88 -14.99 -5.69 6.30
CA ALA A 88 -13.83 -6.16 7.06
C ALA A 88 -13.63 -7.68 6.97
N ARG A 89 -14.71 -8.48 7.00
CA ARG A 89 -14.64 -9.94 6.86
C ARG A 89 -14.04 -10.35 5.52
N LEU A 90 -14.54 -9.78 4.43
CA LEU A 90 -14.01 -10.08 3.10
C LEU A 90 -12.56 -9.62 2.96
N ALA A 91 -12.22 -8.44 3.49
CA ALA A 91 -10.86 -7.93 3.47
C ALA A 91 -9.90 -8.84 4.26
N ALA A 92 -10.29 -9.27 5.47
CA ALA A 92 -9.51 -10.16 6.30
C ALA A 92 -9.26 -11.54 5.64
N ALA A 93 -10.19 -12.04 4.85
CA ALA A 93 -10.05 -13.30 4.12
C ALA A 93 -9.19 -13.19 2.85
N THR A 94 -9.23 -12.04 2.17
CA THR A 94 -8.67 -11.87 0.81
C THR A 94 -7.24 -11.33 0.81
N PHE A 95 -6.96 -10.36 1.70
CA PHE A 95 -5.71 -9.62 1.65
C PHE A 95 -4.64 -10.18 2.59
N ALA A 96 -3.39 -10.06 2.17
CA ALA A 96 -2.22 -10.25 3.03
C ALA A 96 -1.87 -8.96 3.80
N TRP A 97 -2.30 -7.80 3.26
CA TRP A 97 -2.05 -6.49 3.83
C TRP A 97 -3.28 -5.58 3.76
N VAL A 98 -3.50 -4.79 4.82
CA VAL A 98 -4.43 -3.64 4.82
C VAL A 98 -3.65 -2.41 5.28
N GLN A 99 -3.42 -1.47 4.35
CA GLN A 99 -2.60 -0.29 4.62
C GLN A 99 -3.41 0.97 4.96
N SER A 100 -4.73 0.86 4.99
CA SER A 100 -5.66 1.98 5.09
C SER A 100 -6.42 2.03 6.42
N ILE A 101 -5.77 1.65 7.53
CA ILE A 101 -6.42 1.70 8.84
C ILE A 101 -6.33 3.10 9.42
N ASP A 102 -7.46 3.76 9.52
CA ASP A 102 -7.61 5.14 10.01
C ASP A 102 -8.29 5.25 11.39
N ARG A 103 -8.79 4.12 11.94
CA ARG A 103 -9.47 4.07 13.24
C ARG A 103 -9.46 2.67 13.87
N LEU A 104 -9.43 2.63 15.19
CA LEU A 104 -9.33 1.38 15.96
C LEU A 104 -10.46 0.38 15.65
N LYS A 105 -11.68 0.86 15.42
CA LYS A 105 -12.84 0.01 15.09
C LYS A 105 -12.60 -0.87 13.85
N ILE A 106 -11.91 -0.36 12.83
CA ILE A 106 -11.57 -1.15 11.64
C ILE A 106 -10.56 -2.24 11.98
N ALA A 107 -9.50 -1.90 12.73
CA ALA A 107 -8.49 -2.86 13.15
C ALA A 107 -9.10 -4.00 14.02
N GLN A 108 -9.95 -3.64 14.97
CA GLN A 108 -10.67 -4.62 15.81
C GLN A 108 -11.56 -5.56 14.98
N ARG A 109 -12.27 -5.02 13.98
CA ARG A 109 -13.05 -5.84 13.05
C ARG A 109 -12.17 -6.79 12.25
N LEU A 110 -11.07 -6.32 11.67
CA LEU A 110 -10.13 -7.16 10.93
C LEU A 110 -9.54 -8.27 11.83
N ALA A 111 -9.14 -7.93 13.06
CA ALA A 111 -8.64 -8.89 14.03
C ALA A 111 -9.68 -9.97 14.43
N ALA A 112 -10.95 -9.56 14.56
CA ALA A 112 -12.05 -10.48 14.86
C ALA A 112 -12.34 -11.44 13.70
N GLU A 113 -12.28 -10.95 12.46
CA GLU A 113 -12.63 -11.68 11.25
C GLU A 113 -11.46 -12.48 10.64
N ARG A 114 -10.21 -12.24 11.06
CA ARG A 114 -9.05 -13.02 10.61
C ARG A 114 -9.05 -14.38 11.28
N GLU A 115 -9.08 -15.46 10.53
CA GLU A 115 -9.08 -16.80 11.05
C GLU A 115 -7.75 -17.15 11.75
N ALA A 116 -7.82 -17.91 12.84
CA ALA A 116 -6.66 -18.22 13.70
C ALA A 116 -5.59 -19.07 13.00
N GLN A 117 -6.00 -19.91 12.05
CA GLN A 117 -5.13 -20.79 11.27
C GLN A 117 -4.46 -20.10 10.08
N VAL A 118 -4.89 -18.88 9.74
CA VAL A 118 -4.30 -18.08 8.64
C VAL A 118 -3.17 -17.22 9.20
N VAL A 119 -2.13 -17.01 8.39
CA VAL A 119 -1.05 -16.08 8.72
C VAL A 119 -1.63 -14.72 9.14
N PRO A 120 -1.13 -14.12 10.23
CA PRO A 120 -1.63 -12.82 10.69
C PRO A 120 -1.63 -11.76 9.58
N LEU A 121 -2.64 -10.89 9.61
CA LEU A 121 -2.81 -9.82 8.62
C LEU A 121 -1.82 -8.69 8.88
N ASN A 122 -1.00 -8.35 7.90
CA ASN A 122 -0.14 -7.17 7.97
C ASN A 122 -0.96 -5.89 7.84
N VAL A 123 -0.71 -4.91 8.69
CA VAL A 123 -1.48 -3.68 8.69
C VAL A 123 -0.60 -2.45 8.81
N CYS A 124 -1.02 -1.34 8.16
CA CYS A 124 -0.44 -0.02 8.36
C CYS A 124 -1.52 0.96 8.83
N VAL A 125 -1.14 1.87 9.68
CA VAL A 125 -1.96 3.04 10.02
C VAL A 125 -1.87 4.04 8.87
N GLN A 126 -3.01 4.41 8.30
CA GLN A 126 -3.07 5.50 7.32
C GLN A 126 -3.15 6.83 8.06
N VAL A 127 -2.22 7.73 7.75
CA VAL A 127 -2.11 9.07 8.33
C VAL A 127 -2.42 10.12 7.27
N ASN A 128 -3.21 11.12 7.63
CA ASN A 128 -3.46 12.29 6.80
C ASN A 128 -2.28 13.28 6.91
N ILE A 129 -1.31 13.14 6.05
CA ILE A 129 -0.10 13.99 6.01
C ILE A 129 -0.25 15.24 5.16
N SER A 130 -1.35 15.36 4.40
CA SER A 130 -1.58 16.54 3.54
C SER A 130 -2.25 17.69 4.30
N GLY A 131 -2.88 17.41 5.45
CA GLY A 131 -3.69 18.38 6.17
C GLY A 131 -5.04 18.69 5.50
N GLU A 132 -5.34 18.08 4.35
CA GLU A 132 -6.61 18.29 3.66
C GLU A 132 -7.71 17.48 4.34
N MET A 133 -8.80 18.11 4.76
CA MET A 133 -9.95 17.45 5.41
C MET A 133 -10.64 16.41 4.52
N SER A 134 -10.48 16.51 3.20
CA SER A 134 -11.02 15.56 2.22
C SER A 134 -10.22 14.25 2.09
N LYS A 135 -9.02 14.19 2.65
CA LYS A 135 -8.14 13.01 2.58
C LYS A 135 -8.41 12.05 3.74
N ASN A 136 -8.41 10.75 3.42
CA ASN A 136 -8.52 9.71 4.43
C ASN A 136 -7.22 9.61 5.24
N GLY A 137 -7.35 9.11 6.46
CA GLY A 137 -6.26 8.89 7.39
C GLY A 137 -6.56 9.50 8.75
N VAL A 138 -5.93 8.97 9.77
CA VAL A 138 -5.96 9.55 11.11
C VAL A 138 -5.09 10.81 11.14
N ASP A 139 -5.45 11.75 12.02
CA ASP A 139 -4.60 12.91 12.28
C ASP A 139 -3.22 12.47 12.81
N PRO A 140 -2.11 13.12 12.40
CA PRO A 140 -0.78 12.80 12.89
C PRO A 140 -0.68 12.72 14.41
N ASP A 141 -1.34 13.62 15.16
CA ASP A 141 -1.30 13.64 16.62
C ASP A 141 -1.93 12.40 17.27
N ALA A 142 -2.90 11.79 16.60
CA ALA A 142 -3.56 10.57 17.06
C ALA A 142 -2.92 9.26 16.54
N ALA A 143 -2.00 9.36 15.56
CA ALA A 143 -1.47 8.20 14.85
C ALA A 143 -0.68 7.24 15.76
N LEU A 144 0.13 7.76 16.68
CA LEU A 144 0.91 6.93 17.61
C LEU A 144 0.04 6.18 18.62
N ALA A 145 -1.01 6.82 19.12
CA ALA A 145 -1.96 6.16 20.03
C ALA A 145 -2.71 5.04 19.31
N LEU A 146 -3.15 5.29 18.07
CA LEU A 146 -3.79 4.27 17.23
C LEU A 146 -2.85 3.10 16.93
N ALA A 147 -1.59 3.38 16.55
CA ALA A 147 -0.58 2.36 16.29
C ALA A 147 -0.33 1.47 17.51
N THR A 148 -0.17 2.08 18.69
CA THR A 148 0.01 1.34 19.94
C THR A 148 -1.18 0.43 20.26
N ALA A 149 -2.41 0.93 20.08
CA ALA A 149 -3.61 0.15 20.31
C ALA A 149 -3.75 -1.03 19.30
N ILE A 150 -3.38 -0.82 18.04
CA ILE A 150 -3.41 -1.87 17.00
C ILE A 150 -2.36 -2.96 17.28
N ALA A 151 -1.17 -2.60 17.75
CA ALA A 151 -0.10 -3.55 18.05
C ALA A 151 -0.49 -4.59 19.13
N LEU A 152 -1.49 -4.30 19.95
CA LEU A 152 -2.03 -5.21 20.95
C LEU A 152 -3.13 -6.15 20.44
N LEU A 153 -3.61 -5.95 19.21
CA LEU A 153 -4.69 -6.76 18.66
C LEU A 153 -4.15 -8.13 18.17
N PRO A 154 -4.82 -9.25 18.49
CA PRO A 154 -4.41 -10.55 18.01
C PRO A 154 -4.62 -10.67 16.49
N ARG A 155 -3.83 -11.55 15.85
CA ARG A 155 -3.96 -11.89 14.41
C ARG A 155 -3.70 -10.73 13.46
N LEU A 156 -3.22 -9.58 13.97
CA LEU A 156 -2.68 -8.47 13.19
C LEU A 156 -1.18 -8.32 13.48
N VAL A 157 -0.44 -7.91 12.46
CA VAL A 157 0.96 -7.45 12.60
C VAL A 157 1.02 -6.01 12.15
N LEU A 158 1.21 -5.10 13.08
CA LEU A 158 1.45 -3.70 12.74
C LEU A 158 2.83 -3.58 12.10
N ARG A 159 2.87 -3.15 10.83
CA ARG A 159 4.11 -3.01 10.06
C ARG A 159 4.60 -1.57 10.00
N GLY A 160 3.72 -0.59 10.16
CA GLY A 160 4.10 0.81 10.10
C GLY A 160 3.00 1.74 9.68
N PHE A 161 3.37 2.74 8.88
CA PHE A 161 2.47 3.82 8.47
C PHE A 161 2.34 3.93 6.95
N MET A 162 1.19 4.40 6.50
CA MET A 162 0.91 4.74 5.11
C MET A 162 0.43 6.20 5.02
N GLY A 163 0.86 6.92 4.02
CA GLY A 163 0.36 8.26 3.74
C GLY A 163 0.37 8.61 2.26
N ILE A 164 -0.50 9.55 1.91
CA ILE A 164 -0.63 10.09 0.56
C ILE A 164 -0.41 11.59 0.67
N ALA A 165 0.64 12.09 0.03
CA ALA A 165 0.93 13.52 -0.02
C ALA A 165 -0.07 14.25 -0.91
N GLU A 166 -0.15 15.56 -0.73
CA GLU A 166 -0.84 16.46 -1.64
C GLU A 166 -0.18 16.41 -3.04
N ALA A 167 -1.00 16.53 -4.06
CA ALA A 167 -0.50 16.64 -5.43
C ALA A 167 0.10 18.05 -5.64
N THR A 168 1.40 18.16 -5.54
CA THR A 168 2.16 19.40 -5.74
C THR A 168 3.45 19.12 -6.51
N PRO A 169 3.91 20.05 -7.39
CA PRO A 169 5.22 19.96 -8.02
C PRO A 169 6.37 20.41 -7.09
N ASP A 170 6.06 21.04 -5.96
CA ASP A 170 7.04 21.52 -5.00
C ASP A 170 7.64 20.34 -4.20
N ARG A 171 8.89 20.01 -4.52
CA ARG A 171 9.63 18.92 -3.87
C ARG A 171 9.89 19.15 -2.38
N ALA A 172 10.09 20.40 -1.96
CA ALA A 172 10.29 20.69 -0.54
C ALA A 172 9.00 20.42 0.25
N ARG A 173 7.85 20.81 -0.31
CA ARG A 173 6.54 20.51 0.27
C ARG A 173 6.22 19.02 0.29
N GLN A 174 6.52 18.29 -0.81
CA GLN A 174 6.43 16.83 -0.83
C GLN A 174 7.24 16.18 0.30
N ARG A 175 8.51 16.58 0.44
CA ARG A 175 9.40 16.06 1.48
C ARG A 175 8.89 16.38 2.88
N ALA A 176 8.46 17.60 3.13
CA ALA A 176 7.92 18.00 4.44
C ALA A 176 6.73 17.13 4.88
N GLN A 177 5.82 16.80 3.94
CA GLN A 177 4.70 15.91 4.22
C GLN A 177 5.14 14.47 4.50
N PHE A 178 6.07 13.92 3.73
CA PHE A 178 6.61 12.57 4.00
C PHE A 178 7.45 12.51 5.28
N HIS A 179 8.09 13.62 5.64
CA HIS A 179 8.83 13.74 6.89
C HIS A 179 7.95 13.51 8.12
N VAL A 180 6.69 13.97 8.10
CA VAL A 180 5.71 13.67 9.17
C VAL A 180 5.57 12.17 9.41
N LEU A 181 5.46 11.37 8.32
CA LEU A 181 5.39 9.91 8.47
C LEU A 181 6.70 9.32 9.00
N ARG A 182 7.84 9.88 8.61
CA ARG A 182 9.15 9.45 9.10
C ARG A 182 9.27 9.69 10.60
N GLU A 183 8.91 10.88 11.07
CA GLU A 183 8.95 11.20 12.50
C GLU A 183 8.03 10.27 13.33
N LEU A 184 6.81 10.01 12.85
CA LEU A 184 5.89 9.07 13.48
C LEU A 184 6.48 7.65 13.55
N PHE A 185 7.11 7.20 12.48
CA PHE A 185 7.74 5.88 12.41
C PHE A 185 8.90 5.76 13.40
N ASP A 186 9.77 6.76 13.46
CA ASP A 186 10.90 6.76 14.37
C ASP A 186 10.44 6.87 15.84
N ALA A 187 9.43 7.71 16.12
CA ALA A 187 8.82 7.82 17.44
C ALA A 187 8.12 6.52 17.90
N ALA A 188 7.46 5.82 16.98
CA ALA A 188 6.83 4.54 17.29
C ALA A 188 7.89 3.45 17.58
N ARG A 189 8.96 3.40 16.81
CA ARG A 189 10.09 2.48 17.05
C ARG A 189 10.81 2.78 18.36
N ALA A 190 11.00 4.05 18.70
CA ALA A 190 11.57 4.46 19.99
C ALA A 190 10.71 4.01 21.19
N ARG A 191 9.40 3.80 20.98
CA ARG A 191 8.46 3.22 21.95
C ARG A 191 8.44 1.69 21.95
N GLY A 192 9.32 1.03 21.20
CA GLY A 192 9.44 -0.43 21.14
C GLY A 192 8.53 -1.12 20.12
N LEU A 193 7.82 -0.39 19.25
CA LEU A 193 7.04 -1.02 18.19
C LEU A 193 7.97 -1.55 17.09
N ALA A 194 7.81 -2.84 16.73
CA ALA A 194 8.61 -3.50 15.69
C ALA A 194 8.12 -3.15 14.29
N LEU A 195 8.39 -1.92 13.84
CA LEU A 195 7.95 -1.42 12.55
C LEU A 195 9.07 -1.51 11.49
N ASP A 196 8.67 -1.80 10.24
CA ASP A 196 9.57 -1.91 9.09
C ASP A 196 9.02 -1.25 7.82
N THR A 197 7.80 -0.74 7.84
CA THR A 197 7.12 -0.26 6.63
C THR A 197 6.72 1.21 6.72
N LEU A 198 7.27 2.00 5.78
CA LEU A 198 6.81 3.32 5.42
C LEU A 198 6.27 3.26 3.97
N SER A 199 4.95 3.09 3.84
CA SER A 199 4.27 3.04 2.54
C SER A 199 3.89 4.44 2.11
N MET A 200 4.72 5.06 1.28
CA MET A 200 4.53 6.42 0.79
C MET A 200 5.25 6.63 -0.53
N GLY A 201 4.78 7.58 -1.34
CA GLY A 201 5.31 7.87 -2.66
C GLY A 201 4.56 7.16 -3.78
N MET A 202 4.25 7.94 -4.80
CA MET A 202 3.59 7.56 -6.05
C MET A 202 4.40 8.06 -7.25
N SER A 203 3.86 7.96 -8.46
CA SER A 203 4.58 8.29 -9.70
C SER A 203 5.16 9.71 -9.74
N ALA A 204 4.50 10.69 -9.09
CA ALA A 204 4.91 12.10 -9.14
C ALA A 204 5.88 12.52 -8.03
N ASP A 205 6.01 11.72 -6.95
CA ASP A 205 6.67 12.11 -5.71
C ASP A 205 7.55 11.02 -5.09
N LEU A 206 7.80 9.91 -5.82
CA LEU A 206 8.54 8.76 -5.28
C LEU A 206 9.98 9.12 -4.86
N GLU A 207 10.66 10.04 -5.54
CA GLU A 207 12.01 10.47 -5.17
C GLU A 207 12.01 11.19 -3.81
N ALA A 208 11.02 12.07 -3.59
CA ALA A 208 10.86 12.76 -2.31
C ALA A 208 10.54 11.76 -1.19
N ALA A 209 9.63 10.81 -1.45
CA ALA A 209 9.28 9.77 -0.50
C ALA A 209 10.48 8.87 -0.14
N ILE A 210 11.25 8.44 -1.14
CA ILE A 210 12.44 7.60 -0.91
C ILE A 210 13.50 8.36 -0.12
N ALA A 211 13.69 9.65 -0.39
CA ALA A 211 14.62 10.50 0.38
C ALA A 211 14.20 10.64 1.84
N GLU A 212 12.88 10.62 2.13
CA GLU A 212 12.34 10.64 3.50
C GLU A 212 12.18 9.24 4.11
N GLY A 213 12.71 8.20 3.48
CA GLY A 213 12.79 6.87 4.08
C GLY A 213 11.71 5.88 3.65
N ALA A 214 10.92 6.14 2.60
CA ALA A 214 9.95 5.16 2.10
C ALA A 214 10.59 3.77 1.94
N THR A 215 9.94 2.75 2.47
CA THR A 215 10.31 1.35 2.27
C THR A 215 9.42 0.67 1.24
N GLN A 216 8.29 1.29 0.92
CA GLN A 216 7.39 0.85 -0.14
C GLN A 216 6.84 2.05 -0.92
N VAL A 217 6.95 2.01 -2.25
CA VAL A 217 6.36 2.97 -3.18
C VAL A 217 5.23 2.33 -3.97
N ARG A 218 4.18 3.10 -4.32
CA ARG A 218 2.95 2.61 -4.93
C ARG A 218 2.76 3.20 -6.32
N LEU A 219 2.96 2.41 -7.36
CA LEU A 219 2.85 2.87 -8.73
C LEU A 219 1.78 2.07 -9.52
N GLY A 220 0.96 2.79 -10.25
CA GLY A 220 -0.09 2.23 -11.11
C GLY A 220 0.09 2.65 -12.56
N THR A 221 -0.29 3.87 -12.90
CA THR A 221 -0.28 4.40 -14.28
C THR A 221 1.09 4.29 -14.97
N ALA A 222 2.18 4.47 -14.23
CA ALA A 222 3.53 4.33 -14.76
C ALA A 222 3.88 2.87 -15.17
N LEU A 223 3.15 1.88 -14.63
CA LEU A 223 3.36 0.45 -14.90
C LEU A 223 2.37 -0.11 -15.91
N PHE A 224 1.10 0.23 -15.74
CA PHE A 224 -0.01 -0.37 -16.48
C PHE A 224 -0.60 0.55 -17.56
N GLY A 225 -0.14 1.81 -17.63
CA GLY A 225 -0.78 2.81 -18.46
C GLY A 225 -2.12 3.32 -17.90
N ASN A 226 -2.89 4.00 -18.73
CA ASN A 226 -4.21 4.48 -18.37
C ASN A 226 -5.16 3.30 -18.12
N ARG A 227 -6.15 3.52 -17.25
CA ARG A 227 -7.18 2.51 -16.94
C ARG A 227 -7.95 2.16 -18.20
N VAL A 228 -8.14 0.87 -18.44
CA VAL A 228 -9.08 0.38 -19.44
C VAL A 228 -10.47 0.45 -18.79
N PRO A 229 -11.47 1.11 -19.41
CA PRO A 229 -12.84 1.02 -18.93
C PRO A 229 -13.24 -0.45 -18.84
N ALA A 230 -13.86 -0.87 -17.73
CA ALA A 230 -14.35 -2.23 -17.57
C ALA A 230 -15.27 -2.57 -18.74
N THR A 231 -14.96 -3.61 -19.47
CA THR A 231 -15.85 -4.12 -20.51
C THR A 231 -17.01 -4.86 -19.84
N ARG A 232 -18.19 -4.92 -20.49
CA ARG A 232 -19.35 -5.64 -19.95
C ARG A 232 -19.08 -7.14 -19.70
N GLU A 233 -18.04 -7.70 -20.31
CA GLU A 233 -17.59 -9.08 -20.11
C GLU A 233 -16.89 -9.30 -18.77
N ASP A 234 -16.21 -8.27 -18.22
CA ASP A 234 -15.56 -8.35 -16.90
C ASP A 234 -16.57 -8.29 -15.73
N ALA A 235 -17.82 -7.94 -16.00
CA ALA A 235 -18.90 -7.85 -15.01
C ALA A 235 -19.78 -9.11 -14.94
N ALA A 236 -19.56 -10.08 -15.82
CA ALA A 236 -20.37 -11.29 -15.96
C ALA A 236 -19.61 -12.60 -15.61
N ALA A 237 -18.35 -12.49 -15.13
CA ALA A 237 -17.53 -13.58 -14.61
C ALA A 237 -17.31 -13.40 -13.08
#